data_273577fb772e6f2da2dc54b0aae91baf
#
_entry.id   273577fb772e6f2da2dc54b0aae91baf
#
_cell.length_a   1.000
_cell.length_b   1.000
_cell.length_c   1.000
_cell.angle_alpha   90.00
_cell.angle_beta   90.00
_cell.angle_gamma   90.00
#
_symmetry.space_group_name_H-M   'P 1'
#
loop_
_entity.id
_entity.type
_entity.pdbx_description
1 polymer ?
#
loop_
_entity_poly.entity_id
_entity_poly.type
_entity_poly.pdbx_seq_one_letter_code
_entity_poly.pdbx_strand_id
1 'polypeptide(L)'
;MTKLKWGMIGGGEGSQIGPAHRLGSGLDGLFEFTAGALDHRPDAGREYGQRLGLAADRSYGDWTEMLAGEKSRQDPVDLVTVATPNSTHFEITKSFLEGGFNVLCEKPMTMTVEEGEAIVKIAKATGKICAVNYGYTGYSLVRHMRAMVARGDIGKVRLVKAEFSHGHHADAADA
;
A
#
# COMPACT_ATOMS: atom_id res chain seq x y z
N MET A 1 14.83 -8.89 16.95
CA MET A 1 14.86 -8.65 15.49
C MET A 1 14.84 -7.14 15.24
N THR A 2 15.64 -6.65 14.33
CA THR A 2 15.56 -5.24 13.90
C THR A 2 14.27 -5.07 13.10
N LYS A 3 13.47 -4.04 13.43
CA LYS A 3 12.26 -3.73 12.66
C LYS A 3 12.62 -3.22 11.28
N LEU A 4 11.79 -3.54 10.30
CA LEU A 4 11.86 -2.96 8.97
C LEU A 4 11.32 -1.53 8.99
N LYS A 5 12.03 -0.60 8.38
CA LYS A 5 11.58 0.79 8.23
C LYS A 5 10.53 0.88 7.14
N TRP A 6 9.43 1.51 7.48
CA TRP A 6 8.28 1.61 6.59
C TRP A 6 7.89 3.06 6.35
N GLY A 7 7.66 3.40 5.09
CA GLY A 7 7.19 4.69 4.65
C GLY A 7 5.81 4.63 4.01
N MET A 8 5.10 5.76 3.95
CA MET A 8 3.77 5.84 3.37
C MET A 8 3.58 7.08 2.51
N ILE A 9 2.91 6.92 1.37
CA ILE A 9 2.50 8.00 0.48
C ILE A 9 0.98 8.03 0.42
N GLY A 10 0.39 9.19 0.71
CA GLY A 10 -1.05 9.30 0.94
C GLY A 10 -1.46 8.76 2.31
N GLY A 11 -2.73 8.47 2.49
CA GLY A 11 -3.24 7.97 3.76
C GLY A 11 -3.20 8.97 4.91
N GLY A 12 -3.22 10.27 4.61
CA GLY A 12 -3.17 11.37 5.54
C GLY A 12 -4.43 11.57 6.38
N GLU A 13 -4.60 12.79 6.89
CA GLU A 13 -5.73 13.15 7.74
C GLU A 13 -7.06 12.96 6.98
N GLY A 14 -8.03 12.31 7.62
CA GLY A 14 -9.33 11.99 7.00
C GLY A 14 -9.33 10.76 6.08
N SER A 15 -8.18 10.16 5.79
CA SER A 15 -8.12 8.92 5.03
C SER A 15 -8.70 7.75 5.82
N GLN A 16 -9.54 6.94 5.18
CA GLN A 16 -10.04 5.70 5.77
C GLN A 16 -8.97 4.60 5.82
N ILE A 17 -8.13 4.53 4.77
CA ILE A 17 -7.17 3.41 4.64
C ILE A 17 -5.84 3.68 5.36
N GLY A 18 -5.44 4.94 5.52
CA GLY A 18 -4.20 5.30 6.19
C GLY A 18 -4.07 4.74 7.61
N PRO A 19 -5.06 4.94 8.49
CA PRO A 19 -5.05 4.35 9.84
C PRO A 19 -5.02 2.82 9.81
N ALA A 20 -5.68 2.17 8.86
CA ALA A 20 -5.68 0.71 8.73
C ALA A 20 -4.28 0.17 8.42
N HIS A 21 -3.54 0.80 7.50
CA HIS A 21 -2.15 0.45 7.23
C HIS A 21 -1.25 0.66 8.46
N ARG A 22 -1.37 1.80 9.13
CA ARG A 22 -0.56 2.09 10.33
C ARG A 22 -0.84 1.12 11.47
N LEU A 23 -2.11 0.76 11.68
CA LEU A 23 -2.49 -0.25 12.67
C LEU A 23 -1.95 -1.63 12.28
N GLY A 24 -2.21 -2.06 11.03
CA GLY A 24 -1.81 -3.38 10.55
C GLY A 24 -0.30 -3.60 10.58
N SER A 25 0.49 -2.61 10.15
CA SER A 25 1.95 -2.70 10.20
C SER A 25 2.52 -2.77 11.62
N GLY A 26 1.79 -2.23 12.60
CA GLY A 26 2.20 -2.23 14.00
C GLY A 26 1.87 -3.50 14.77
N LEU A 27 0.89 -4.32 14.32
CA LEU A 27 0.35 -5.44 15.09
C LEU A 27 1.40 -6.50 15.47
N ASP A 28 2.24 -6.89 14.53
CA ASP A 28 3.25 -7.94 14.73
C ASP A 28 4.62 -7.38 15.18
N GLY A 29 4.73 -6.05 15.32
CA GLY A 29 5.97 -5.39 15.70
C GLY A 29 7.12 -5.53 14.71
N LEU A 30 6.82 -5.92 13.46
CA LEU A 30 7.82 -6.14 12.41
C LEU A 30 8.24 -4.86 11.71
N PHE A 31 7.39 -3.84 11.70
CA PHE A 31 7.61 -2.58 11.01
C PHE A 31 7.69 -1.41 11.99
N GLU A 32 8.45 -0.40 11.57
CA GLU A 32 8.52 0.91 12.20
C GLU A 32 8.14 1.97 11.17
N PHE A 33 7.11 2.78 11.49
CA PHE A 33 6.68 3.88 10.63
C PHE A 33 7.66 5.03 10.77
N THR A 34 8.45 5.29 9.73
CA THR A 34 9.60 6.20 9.81
C THR A 34 9.57 7.34 8.83
N ALA A 35 8.78 7.26 7.74
CA ALA A 35 8.75 8.29 6.71
C ALA A 35 7.35 8.44 6.11
N GLY A 36 7.01 9.63 5.63
CA GLY A 36 5.72 9.83 4.97
C GLY A 36 5.62 11.09 4.13
N ALA A 37 4.89 10.98 3.00
CA ALA A 37 4.36 12.05 2.18
C ALA A 37 2.82 11.91 2.19
N LEU A 38 2.17 12.44 3.23
CA LEU A 38 0.85 11.98 3.66
C LEU A 38 -0.32 12.79 3.11
N ASP A 39 -0.09 13.96 2.53
CA ASP A 39 -1.14 14.80 1.94
C ASP A 39 -0.63 15.41 0.62
N HIS A 40 -1.55 15.76 -0.28
CA HIS A 40 -1.24 16.47 -1.53
C HIS A 40 -0.89 17.94 -1.28
N ARG A 41 -1.22 18.47 -0.10
CA ARG A 41 -0.81 19.80 0.38
C ARG A 41 0.47 19.63 1.21
N PRO A 42 1.63 20.12 0.74
CA PRO A 42 2.93 19.83 1.34
C PRO A 42 3.00 20.13 2.84
N ASP A 43 2.55 21.32 3.25
CA ASP A 43 2.64 21.73 4.66
C ASP A 43 1.73 20.90 5.56
N ALA A 44 0.50 20.62 5.11
CA ALA A 44 -0.43 19.77 5.84
C ALA A 44 0.11 18.32 5.98
N GLY A 45 0.75 17.81 4.94
CA GLY A 45 1.40 16.50 4.96
C GLY A 45 2.54 16.42 5.97
N ARG A 46 3.41 17.42 5.99
CA ARG A 46 4.52 17.52 6.96
C ARG A 46 4.01 17.61 8.40
N GLU A 47 3.07 18.50 8.65
CA GLU A 47 2.47 18.69 9.97
C GLU A 47 1.79 17.41 10.47
N TYR A 48 1.01 16.75 9.61
CA TYR A 48 0.34 15.52 9.98
C TYR A 48 1.34 14.39 10.25
N GLY A 49 2.41 14.27 9.45
CA GLY A 49 3.48 13.31 9.68
C GLY A 49 4.15 13.51 11.05
N GLN A 50 4.47 14.73 11.40
CA GLN A 50 5.05 15.06 12.71
C GLN A 50 4.09 14.76 13.87
N ARG A 51 2.79 15.02 13.71
CA ARG A 51 1.76 14.63 14.70
C ARG A 51 1.69 13.11 14.89
N LEU A 52 2.02 12.33 13.87
CA LEU A 52 2.12 10.86 13.95
C LEU A 52 3.47 10.37 14.50
N GLY A 53 4.37 11.28 14.86
CA GLY A 53 5.67 10.95 15.44
C GLY A 53 6.81 10.80 14.42
N LEU A 54 6.59 11.11 13.15
CA LEU A 54 7.67 11.13 12.17
C LEU A 54 8.66 12.28 12.47
N ALA A 55 9.93 12.02 12.25
CA ALA A 55 10.96 13.06 12.31
C ALA A 55 10.69 14.14 11.24
N ALA A 56 11.06 15.39 11.52
CA ALA A 56 10.81 16.49 10.61
C ALA A 56 11.47 16.29 9.24
N ASP A 57 12.68 15.74 9.22
CA ASP A 57 13.44 15.42 8.01
C ASP A 57 12.97 14.15 7.27
N ARG A 58 11.90 13.49 7.78
CA ARG A 58 11.23 12.33 7.17
C ARG A 58 9.71 12.55 6.99
N SER A 59 9.24 13.76 7.26
CA SER A 59 7.89 14.25 6.96
C SER A 59 7.95 15.08 5.68
N TYR A 60 7.75 14.42 4.55
CA TYR A 60 7.93 15.01 3.22
C TYR A 60 6.67 15.70 2.72
N GLY A 61 6.84 16.73 1.87
CA GLY A 61 5.75 17.49 1.29
C GLY A 61 5.04 16.74 0.15
N ASP A 62 5.79 15.95 -0.60
CA ASP A 62 5.26 15.12 -1.67
C ASP A 62 6.09 13.84 -1.86
N TRP A 63 5.63 12.95 -2.72
CA TRP A 63 6.26 11.66 -2.97
C TRP A 63 7.60 11.78 -3.72
N THR A 64 7.80 12.81 -4.52
CA THR A 64 9.06 13.01 -5.26
C THR A 64 10.17 13.44 -4.30
N GLU A 65 9.83 14.32 -3.36
CA GLU A 65 10.71 14.70 -2.27
C GLU A 65 11.07 13.51 -1.38
N MET A 66 10.06 12.68 -1.03
CA MET A 66 10.29 11.46 -0.26
C MET A 66 11.21 10.48 -1.01
N LEU A 67 10.99 10.28 -2.30
CA LEU A 67 11.84 9.40 -3.11
C LEU A 67 13.30 9.88 -3.13
N ALA A 68 13.51 11.17 -3.39
CA ALA A 68 14.84 11.77 -3.42
C ALA A 68 15.51 11.72 -2.04
N GLY A 69 14.76 12.08 -1.00
CA GLY A 69 15.24 12.07 0.38
C GLY A 69 15.64 10.68 0.83
N GLU A 70 14.77 9.69 0.70
CA GLU A 70 15.05 8.32 1.13
C GLU A 70 16.19 7.66 0.32
N LYS A 71 16.33 7.95 -0.98
CA LYS A 71 17.47 7.47 -1.79
C LYS A 71 18.82 8.02 -1.31
N SER A 72 18.85 9.20 -0.71
CA SER A 72 20.09 9.84 -0.26
C SER A 72 20.51 9.38 1.14
N ARG A 73 19.66 8.67 1.89
CA ARG A 73 19.94 8.25 3.27
C ARG A 73 20.81 7.00 3.33
N GLN A 74 21.61 6.89 4.38
CA GLN A 74 22.28 5.64 4.72
C GLN A 74 21.35 4.61 5.37
N ASP A 75 20.19 5.06 5.82
CA ASP A 75 19.17 4.28 6.53
C ASP A 75 17.78 4.42 5.90
N PRO A 76 17.62 4.20 4.58
CA PRO A 76 16.35 4.41 3.91
C PRO A 76 15.25 3.49 4.43
N VAL A 77 14.01 3.74 4.01
CA VAL A 77 12.90 2.81 4.26
C VAL A 77 13.10 1.51 3.48
N ASP A 78 12.68 0.38 4.07
CA ASP A 78 12.72 -0.94 3.45
C ASP A 78 11.50 -1.18 2.54
N LEU A 79 10.37 -0.55 2.86
CA LEU A 79 9.09 -0.70 2.20
C LEU A 79 8.35 0.63 2.15
N VAL A 80 7.69 0.91 1.04
CA VAL A 80 6.78 2.06 0.88
C VAL A 80 5.37 1.57 0.57
N THR A 81 4.38 2.10 1.28
CA THR A 81 2.96 1.91 0.94
C THR A 81 2.46 3.09 0.13
N VAL A 82 1.84 2.81 -1.02
CA VAL A 82 1.15 3.78 -1.87
C VAL A 82 -0.34 3.68 -1.61
N ALA A 83 -0.90 4.71 -0.97
CA ALA A 83 -2.31 4.80 -0.58
C ALA A 83 -2.90 6.16 -0.99
N THR A 84 -2.60 6.55 -2.21
CA THR A 84 -3.05 7.76 -2.89
C THR A 84 -4.31 7.48 -3.74
N PRO A 85 -4.89 8.46 -4.44
CA PRO A 85 -5.94 8.18 -5.43
C PRO A 85 -5.46 7.25 -6.56
N ASN A 86 -6.36 6.40 -7.05
CA ASN A 86 -6.08 5.32 -8.01
C ASN A 86 -5.25 5.77 -9.22
N SER A 87 -5.57 6.95 -9.77
CA SER A 87 -4.90 7.51 -10.96
C SER A 87 -3.41 7.80 -10.78
N THR A 88 -2.92 7.85 -9.55
CA THR A 88 -1.52 8.14 -9.22
C THR A 88 -0.71 6.89 -8.86
N HIS A 89 -1.36 5.73 -8.70
CA HIS A 89 -0.72 4.49 -8.26
C HIS A 89 0.41 4.06 -9.19
N PHE A 90 0.16 4.09 -10.51
CA PHE A 90 1.14 3.65 -11.50
C PHE A 90 2.45 4.43 -11.41
N GLU A 91 2.37 5.76 -11.51
CA GLU A 91 3.56 6.61 -11.56
C GLU A 91 4.38 6.53 -10.26
N ILE A 92 3.70 6.57 -9.12
CA ILE A 92 4.37 6.49 -7.80
C ILE A 92 5.00 5.12 -7.60
N THR A 93 4.25 4.03 -7.85
CA THR A 93 4.76 2.65 -7.70
C THR A 93 5.95 2.40 -8.60
N LYS A 94 5.86 2.79 -9.87
CA LYS A 94 6.96 2.71 -10.83
C LYS A 94 8.21 3.41 -10.32
N SER A 95 8.06 4.69 -9.93
CA SER A 95 9.18 5.53 -9.51
C SER A 95 9.90 4.95 -8.27
N PHE A 96 9.17 4.43 -7.30
CA PHE A 96 9.76 3.82 -6.11
C PHE A 96 10.43 2.46 -6.41
N LEU A 97 9.85 1.62 -7.26
CA LEU A 97 10.49 0.37 -7.71
C LEU A 97 11.81 0.66 -8.46
N GLU A 98 11.80 1.59 -9.41
CA GLU A 98 12.99 2.05 -10.14
C GLU A 98 14.00 2.74 -9.21
N GLY A 99 13.50 3.39 -8.17
CA GLY A 99 14.30 3.96 -7.08
C GLY A 99 14.97 2.93 -6.16
N GLY A 100 14.61 1.65 -6.29
CA GLY A 100 15.21 0.57 -5.50
C GLY A 100 14.45 0.20 -4.22
N PHE A 101 13.19 0.64 -4.08
CA PHE A 101 12.35 0.35 -2.91
C PHE A 101 11.36 -0.79 -3.18
N ASN A 102 11.01 -1.54 -2.14
CA ASN A 102 9.86 -2.44 -2.17
C ASN A 102 8.58 -1.60 -2.03
N VAL A 103 7.50 -2.02 -2.69
CA VAL A 103 6.24 -1.28 -2.70
C VAL A 103 5.06 -2.18 -2.35
N LEU A 104 4.20 -1.70 -1.46
CA LEU A 104 2.84 -2.17 -1.25
C LEU A 104 1.88 -1.14 -1.84
N CYS A 105 1.25 -1.44 -2.95
CA CYS A 105 0.29 -0.54 -3.60
C CYS A 105 -1.14 -0.88 -3.18
N GLU A 106 -1.95 0.15 -2.91
CA GLU A 106 -3.40 -0.04 -2.75
C GLU A 106 -4.05 -0.51 -4.04
N LYS A 107 -5.22 -1.13 -3.88
CA LYS A 107 -6.06 -1.57 -4.99
C LYS A 107 -6.88 -0.38 -5.56
N PRO A 108 -7.16 -0.37 -6.86
CA PRO A 108 -6.54 -1.19 -7.90
C PRO A 108 -5.08 -0.79 -8.11
N MET A 109 -4.22 -1.73 -8.49
CA MET A 109 -2.79 -1.44 -8.68
C MET A 109 -2.54 -0.34 -9.73
N THR A 110 -3.31 -0.36 -10.81
CA THR A 110 -3.19 0.54 -11.96
C THR A 110 -4.56 0.80 -12.59
N MET A 111 -4.64 1.77 -13.49
CA MET A 111 -5.87 2.11 -14.21
C MET A 111 -6.04 1.28 -15.48
N THR A 112 -4.96 0.79 -16.06
CA THR A 112 -4.99 -0.04 -17.29
C THR A 112 -4.18 -1.32 -17.13
N VAL A 113 -4.40 -2.28 -18.03
CA VAL A 113 -3.66 -3.54 -18.07
C VAL A 113 -2.20 -3.30 -18.47
N GLU A 114 -1.96 -2.41 -19.41
CA GLU A 114 -0.63 -2.06 -19.92
C GLU A 114 0.25 -1.47 -18.81
N GLU A 115 -0.32 -0.60 -17.98
CA GLU A 115 0.36 -0.08 -16.78
C GLU A 115 0.70 -1.22 -15.81
N GLY A 116 -0.23 -2.13 -15.57
CA GLY A 116 -0.03 -3.31 -14.73
C GLY A 116 1.11 -4.21 -15.23
N GLU A 117 1.13 -4.48 -16.54
CA GLU A 117 2.22 -5.23 -17.18
C GLU A 117 3.57 -4.51 -17.06
N ALA A 118 3.57 -3.19 -17.18
CA ALA A 118 4.77 -2.40 -17.00
C ALA A 118 5.31 -2.51 -15.56
N ILE A 119 4.45 -2.42 -14.53
CA ILE A 119 4.86 -2.62 -13.13
C ILE A 119 5.47 -4.00 -12.92
N VAL A 120 4.86 -5.06 -13.47
CA VAL A 120 5.41 -6.42 -13.36
C VAL A 120 6.80 -6.52 -13.99
N LYS A 121 7.02 -5.90 -15.15
CA LYS A 121 8.33 -5.86 -15.83
C LYS A 121 9.36 -5.11 -14.99
N ILE A 122 8.99 -3.96 -14.44
CA ILE A 122 9.87 -3.14 -13.59
C ILE A 122 10.25 -3.89 -12.31
N ALA A 123 9.28 -4.47 -11.61
CA ALA A 123 9.54 -5.25 -10.40
C ALA A 123 10.53 -6.41 -10.65
N LYS A 124 10.38 -7.11 -11.79
CA LYS A 124 11.32 -8.16 -12.21
C LYS A 124 12.71 -7.61 -12.53
N ALA A 125 12.78 -6.49 -13.25
CA ALA A 125 14.05 -5.88 -13.66
C ALA A 125 14.84 -5.33 -12.47
N THR A 126 14.15 -4.75 -11.48
CA THR A 126 14.76 -4.18 -10.28
C THR A 126 15.02 -5.21 -9.18
N GLY A 127 14.44 -6.41 -9.26
CA GLY A 127 14.47 -7.42 -8.21
C GLY A 127 13.72 -7.00 -6.93
N LYS A 128 12.85 -5.98 -7.01
CA LYS A 128 12.09 -5.48 -5.88
C LYS A 128 10.71 -6.14 -5.78
N ILE A 129 10.19 -6.20 -4.57
CA ILE A 129 8.85 -6.72 -4.31
C ILE A 129 7.83 -5.61 -4.60
N CYS A 130 6.86 -5.93 -5.45
CA CYS A 130 5.64 -5.16 -5.59
C CYS A 130 4.46 -6.02 -5.15
N ALA A 131 3.78 -5.63 -4.10
CA ALA A 131 2.58 -6.28 -3.61
C ALA A 131 1.36 -5.35 -3.78
N VAL A 132 0.18 -5.94 -3.99
CA VAL A 132 -1.08 -5.20 -4.06
C VAL A 132 -1.94 -5.53 -2.85
N ASN A 133 -2.48 -4.53 -2.19
CA ASN A 133 -3.27 -4.71 -0.98
C ASN A 133 -4.71 -5.17 -1.29
N TYR A 134 -4.86 -6.43 -1.67
CA TYR A 134 -6.18 -7.09 -1.71
C TYR A 134 -6.55 -7.60 -0.30
N GLY A 135 -6.90 -6.68 0.60
CA GLY A 135 -7.08 -6.94 2.04
C GLY A 135 -7.96 -8.15 2.37
N TYR A 136 -9.03 -8.40 1.61
CA TYR A 136 -9.91 -9.56 1.84
C TYR A 136 -9.20 -10.90 1.67
N THR A 137 -8.13 -10.99 0.90
CA THR A 137 -7.36 -12.24 0.75
C THR A 137 -6.64 -12.66 2.04
N GLY A 138 -6.47 -11.73 2.97
CA GLY A 138 -5.89 -11.96 4.29
C GLY A 138 -6.85 -12.58 5.30
N TYR A 139 -8.16 -12.55 5.08
CA TYR A 139 -9.13 -13.05 6.03
C TYR A 139 -8.99 -14.56 6.23
N SER A 140 -9.07 -14.99 7.50
CA SER A 140 -8.87 -16.39 7.89
C SER A 140 -9.80 -17.35 7.16
N LEU A 141 -11.09 -16.99 6.98
CA LEU A 141 -12.04 -17.80 6.24
C LEU A 141 -11.72 -17.91 4.74
N VAL A 142 -11.24 -16.81 4.11
CA VAL A 142 -10.83 -16.84 2.70
C VAL A 142 -9.60 -17.73 2.51
N ARG A 143 -8.64 -17.63 3.42
CA ARG A 143 -7.46 -18.52 3.42
C ARG A 143 -7.83 -19.98 3.68
N HIS A 144 -8.78 -20.24 4.58
CA HIS A 144 -9.29 -21.58 4.85
C HIS A 144 -9.99 -22.17 3.63
N MET A 145 -10.90 -21.41 3.00
CA MET A 145 -11.58 -21.80 1.75
C MET A 145 -10.56 -22.14 0.65
N ARG A 146 -9.53 -21.32 0.46
CA ARG A 146 -8.44 -21.61 -0.49
C ARG A 146 -7.76 -22.95 -0.17
N ALA A 147 -7.47 -23.20 1.10
CA ALA A 147 -6.83 -24.44 1.54
C ALA A 147 -7.73 -25.66 1.29
N MET A 148 -9.04 -25.58 1.55
CA MET A 148 -10.00 -26.65 1.25
C MET A 148 -10.04 -26.98 -0.24
N VAL A 149 -10.09 -25.97 -1.10
CA VAL A 149 -10.04 -26.19 -2.56
C VAL A 149 -8.73 -26.87 -2.97
N ALA A 150 -7.60 -26.40 -2.45
CA ALA A 150 -6.29 -26.97 -2.78
C ALA A 150 -6.11 -28.42 -2.32
N ARG A 151 -6.71 -28.81 -1.19
CA ARG A 151 -6.70 -30.20 -0.69
C ARG A 151 -7.72 -31.11 -1.40
N GLY A 152 -8.61 -30.54 -2.19
CA GLY A 152 -9.67 -31.30 -2.84
C GLY A 152 -10.87 -31.65 -1.94
N ASP A 153 -11.01 -31.01 -0.79
CA ASP A 153 -12.07 -31.29 0.19
C ASP A 153 -13.48 -31.16 -0.39
N ILE A 154 -13.67 -30.33 -1.42
CA ILE A 154 -14.93 -30.12 -2.13
C ILE A 154 -14.93 -30.75 -3.54
N GLY A 155 -13.92 -31.57 -3.86
CA GLY A 155 -13.75 -32.14 -5.19
C GLY A 155 -13.37 -31.11 -6.25
N LYS A 156 -13.59 -31.48 -7.53
CA LYS A 156 -13.28 -30.58 -8.65
C LYS A 156 -14.27 -29.41 -8.70
N VAL A 157 -13.79 -28.19 -8.59
CA VAL A 157 -14.61 -26.97 -8.74
C VAL A 157 -15.18 -26.91 -10.16
N ARG A 158 -16.49 -26.82 -10.27
CA ARG A 158 -17.23 -26.74 -11.54
C ARG A 158 -17.90 -25.38 -11.76
N LEU A 159 -18.29 -24.72 -10.68
CA LEU A 159 -18.96 -23.42 -10.69
C LEU A 159 -18.52 -22.62 -9.49
N VAL A 160 -18.30 -21.35 -9.70
CA VAL A 160 -18.10 -20.35 -8.62
C VAL A 160 -19.22 -19.32 -8.71
N LYS A 161 -20.00 -19.17 -7.63
CA LYS A 161 -20.97 -18.07 -7.49
C LYS A 161 -20.48 -17.16 -6.37
N ALA A 162 -20.20 -15.89 -6.67
CA ALA A 162 -19.77 -14.91 -5.69
C ALA A 162 -20.82 -13.80 -5.61
N GLU A 163 -21.23 -13.47 -4.40
CA GLU A 163 -22.10 -12.33 -4.09
C GLU A 163 -21.43 -11.47 -3.02
N PHE A 164 -21.33 -10.19 -3.25
CA PHE A 164 -20.79 -9.23 -2.31
C PHE A 164 -21.76 -8.06 -2.15
N SER A 165 -22.53 -8.09 -1.08
CA SER A 165 -23.52 -7.06 -0.76
C SER A 165 -23.02 -6.24 0.43
N HIS A 166 -22.99 -4.92 0.29
CA HIS A 166 -22.67 -4.00 1.37
C HIS A 166 -23.47 -2.69 1.21
N GLY A 167 -23.58 -1.91 2.29
CA GLY A 167 -24.39 -0.70 2.33
C GLY A 167 -23.67 0.58 1.91
N HIS A 168 -22.47 0.51 1.31
CA HIS A 168 -21.63 1.68 1.08
C HIS A 168 -22.27 2.77 0.19
N HIS A 169 -23.19 2.42 -0.70
CA HIS A 169 -23.96 3.36 -1.52
C HIS A 169 -25.47 3.25 -1.26
N ALA A 170 -25.87 2.88 -0.03
CA ALA A 170 -27.27 2.73 0.32
C ALA A 170 -27.98 4.08 0.53
N ASP A 171 -27.23 5.11 0.91
CA ASP A 171 -27.75 6.44 1.19
C ASP A 171 -27.57 7.38 -0.01
N ALA A 172 -28.54 8.31 -0.19
CA ALA A 172 -28.48 9.29 -1.28
C ALA A 172 -27.27 10.24 -1.21
N ALA A 173 -26.62 10.36 -0.07
CA ALA A 173 -25.39 11.15 0.11
C ALA A 173 -24.16 10.52 -0.54
N ASP A 174 -24.22 9.23 -0.87
CA ASP A 174 -23.14 8.48 -1.50
C ASP A 174 -23.29 8.40 -3.04
N ALA A 175 -24.29 9.03 -3.61
CA ALA A 175 -24.62 9.00 -5.03
C ALA A 175 -24.01 10.19 -5.82
#